data_5773069a9bf590924b0e1431f2879f80
#
_entry.id   5773069a9bf590924b0e1431f2879f80
#
_cell.length_a   1.000
_cell.length_b   1.000
_cell.length_c   1.000
_cell.angle_alpha   90.00
_cell.angle_beta   90.00
_cell.angle_gamma   90.00
#
_symmetry.space_group_name_H-M   'P 1'
#
loop_
_entity.id
_entity.type
_entity.pdbx_description
1 polymer ?
#
loop_
_entity_poly.entity_id
_entity_poly.type
_entity_poly.pdbx_seq_one_letter_code
_entity_poly.pdbx_strand_id
1 'polypeptide(L)'
;MTVGRHVPFRGFDPHRELAVVRRRLPHWRQMRVTYFITFRLADSLPQSLLCQWRDEHAVWLRWHPPPWHADEQREYEARFIRRIQEWFDAGMGACLMRRPDVRAQVELCLLHFDGNRYDIDAFVLMPNHVHVVIRPALGCELSTLLQGIKGVSANRCNKLLGRKSPFWMDESYDHIVRDAKELTAFRNYIARNPAKAGLKPDEYSLQLRNVLVP
;
A
#
# COMPACT_ATOMS: atom_id res chain seq x y z
N MET A 1 -9.97 -26.66 2.33
CA MET A 1 -9.39 -25.71 3.30
C MET A 1 -7.90 -25.71 3.11
N THR A 2 -7.35 -24.71 2.43
CA THR A 2 -5.90 -24.57 2.23
C THR A 2 -5.33 -24.13 3.57
N VAL A 3 -4.53 -24.98 4.20
CA VAL A 3 -3.75 -24.64 5.40
C VAL A 3 -2.93 -23.38 5.04
N GLY A 4 -3.20 -22.28 5.72
CA GLY A 4 -2.58 -21.00 5.41
C GLY A 4 -1.06 -21.10 5.53
N ARG A 5 -0.34 -20.88 4.42
CA ARG A 5 1.12 -20.83 4.40
C ARG A 5 1.59 -19.76 5.39
N HIS A 6 2.38 -20.17 6.37
CA HIS A 6 3.00 -19.23 7.31
C HIS A 6 3.97 -18.32 6.58
N VAL A 7 3.75 -17.00 6.61
CA VAL A 7 4.66 -16.00 6.07
C VAL A 7 5.58 -15.51 7.19
N PRO A 8 6.89 -15.87 7.17
CA PRO A 8 7.79 -15.46 8.22
C PRO A 8 8.01 -13.95 8.15
N PHE A 9 7.79 -13.27 9.27
CA PHE A 9 8.03 -11.85 9.42
C PHE A 9 9.53 -11.53 9.46
N ARG A 10 9.93 -10.43 8.82
CA ARG A 10 11.25 -9.81 8.95
C ARG A 10 11.08 -8.31 9.03
N GLY A 11 11.38 -7.74 10.18
CA GLY A 11 11.37 -6.30 10.43
C GLY A 11 12.58 -5.58 9.86
N PHE A 12 12.57 -4.26 10.05
CA PHE A 12 13.72 -3.39 9.79
C PHE A 12 14.95 -3.86 10.57
N ASP A 13 16.10 -3.87 9.91
CA ASP A 13 17.40 -4.22 10.52
C ASP A 13 18.36 -3.02 10.43
N PRO A 14 18.63 -2.32 11.53
CA PRO A 14 19.49 -1.13 11.52
C PRO A 14 20.95 -1.41 11.15
N HIS A 15 21.39 -2.68 11.18
CA HIS A 15 22.75 -3.09 10.84
C HIS A 15 22.93 -3.49 9.37
N ARG A 16 21.87 -3.43 8.56
CA ARG A 16 21.92 -3.73 7.14
C ARG A 16 21.83 -2.48 6.29
N GLU A 17 22.34 -2.56 5.09
CA GLU A 17 22.27 -1.51 4.11
C GLU A 17 20.82 -1.04 3.88
N LEU A 18 20.64 0.26 3.96
CA LEU A 18 19.38 0.96 3.72
C LEU A 18 19.56 1.90 2.54
N ALA A 19 18.92 1.60 1.43
CA ALA A 19 18.86 2.52 0.30
C ALA A 19 17.63 3.44 0.42
N VAL A 20 17.81 4.71 0.10
CA VAL A 20 16.72 5.69 0.04
C VAL A 20 16.53 6.10 -1.41
N VAL A 21 15.46 5.62 -2.04
CA VAL A 21 15.07 6.02 -3.38
C VAL A 21 14.17 7.25 -3.27
N ARG A 22 14.64 8.38 -3.80
CA ARG A 22 13.87 9.63 -3.81
C ARG A 22 13.06 9.73 -5.11
N ARG A 23 11.75 9.63 -4.98
CA ARG A 23 10.77 10.05 -6.00
C ARG A 23 10.01 11.26 -5.43
N ARG A 24 8.68 11.30 -5.55
CA ARG A 24 7.84 12.33 -4.89
C ARG A 24 7.79 12.12 -3.37
N LEU A 25 7.87 10.86 -2.92
CA LEU A 25 8.04 10.46 -1.52
C LEU A 25 9.41 9.78 -1.34
N PRO A 26 10.04 9.87 -0.15
CA PRO A 26 11.20 9.07 0.16
C PRO A 26 10.77 7.61 0.35
N HIS A 27 11.36 6.70 -0.42
CA HIS A 27 11.11 5.26 -0.33
C HIS A 27 12.33 4.59 0.29
N TRP A 28 12.15 4.05 1.47
CA TRP A 28 13.19 3.29 2.14
C TRP A 28 13.20 1.86 1.60
N ARG A 29 14.38 1.39 1.24
CA ARG A 29 14.57 0.06 0.65
C ARG A 29 15.58 -0.73 1.45
N GLN A 30 15.15 -1.89 1.93
CA GLN A 30 16.00 -2.88 2.56
C GLN A 30 15.61 -4.26 2.01
N MET A 31 16.60 -5.11 1.79
CA MET A 31 16.35 -6.43 1.22
C MET A 31 15.68 -7.36 2.25
N ARG A 32 14.73 -8.16 1.79
CA ARG A 32 14.08 -9.25 2.54
C ARG A 32 13.28 -8.82 3.77
N VAL A 33 12.93 -7.56 3.90
CA VAL A 33 12.05 -7.06 4.98
C VAL A 33 10.60 -7.05 4.54
N THR A 34 9.71 -7.01 5.52
CA THR A 34 8.28 -6.89 5.31
C THR A 34 7.90 -5.43 5.13
N TYR A 35 7.07 -5.14 4.14
CA TYR A 35 6.55 -3.81 3.85
C TYR A 35 5.04 -3.76 4.03
N PHE A 36 4.54 -2.67 4.57
CA PHE A 36 3.16 -2.25 4.40
C PHE A 36 3.09 -1.27 3.23
N ILE A 37 2.19 -1.53 2.29
CA ILE A 37 2.09 -0.76 1.05
C ILE A 37 0.65 -0.32 0.84
N THR A 38 0.49 0.92 0.36
CA THR A 38 -0.79 1.43 -0.14
C THR A 38 -0.60 1.97 -1.54
N PHE A 39 -1.41 1.51 -2.50
CA PHE A 39 -1.52 2.10 -3.82
C PHE A 39 -2.99 2.26 -4.20
N ARG A 40 -3.30 3.23 -5.07
CA ARG A 40 -4.66 3.70 -5.26
C ARG A 40 -5.00 4.03 -6.71
N LEU A 41 -6.29 4.11 -7.00
CA LEU A 41 -6.78 4.56 -8.30
C LEU A 41 -6.35 6.00 -8.59
N ALA A 42 -6.15 6.30 -9.88
CA ALA A 42 -5.64 7.61 -10.32
C ALA A 42 -6.57 8.78 -9.97
N ASP A 43 -7.86 8.53 -9.83
CA ASP A 43 -8.91 9.49 -9.49
C ASP A 43 -9.33 9.49 -8.02
N SER A 44 -8.65 8.71 -7.17
CA SER A 44 -9.00 8.55 -5.75
C SER A 44 -8.79 9.80 -4.90
N LEU A 45 -8.10 10.81 -5.42
CA LEU A 45 -7.92 12.10 -4.78
C LEU A 45 -8.14 13.23 -5.79
N PRO A 46 -8.91 14.27 -5.42
CA PRO A 46 -9.01 15.48 -6.21
C PRO A 46 -7.65 16.12 -6.43
N GLN A 47 -7.38 16.58 -7.66
CA GLN A 47 -6.10 17.19 -8.01
C GLN A 47 -5.77 18.42 -7.15
N SER A 48 -6.80 19.18 -6.77
CA SER A 48 -6.65 20.34 -5.87
C SER A 48 -6.07 19.96 -4.50
N LEU A 49 -6.56 18.88 -3.88
CA LEU A 49 -6.04 18.39 -2.61
C LEU A 49 -4.60 17.88 -2.72
N LEU A 50 -4.26 17.25 -3.85
CA LEU A 50 -2.89 16.81 -4.13
C LEU A 50 -1.94 18.00 -4.31
N CYS A 51 -2.36 19.05 -5.00
CA CYS A 51 -1.57 20.27 -5.17
C CYS A 51 -1.34 20.93 -3.81
N GLN A 52 -2.39 21.17 -3.03
CA GLN A 52 -2.27 21.75 -1.69
C GLN A 52 -1.33 20.93 -0.80
N TRP A 53 -1.48 19.61 -0.78
CA TRP A 53 -0.59 18.74 0.00
C TRP A 53 0.87 18.85 -0.44
N ARG A 54 1.12 18.89 -1.76
CA ARG A 54 2.47 19.02 -2.31
C ARG A 54 3.12 20.33 -1.90
N ASP A 55 2.37 21.42 -1.96
CA ASP A 55 2.87 22.75 -1.60
C ASP A 55 3.22 22.82 -0.11
N GLU A 56 2.33 22.36 0.76
CA GLU A 56 2.57 22.27 2.20
C GLU A 56 3.77 21.36 2.53
N HIS A 57 3.86 20.19 1.85
CA HIS A 57 4.95 19.24 2.02
C HIS A 57 6.30 19.82 1.57
N ALA A 58 6.33 20.51 0.41
CA ALA A 58 7.55 21.15 -0.08
C ALA A 58 8.03 22.26 0.85
N VAL A 59 7.12 23.07 1.41
CA VAL A 59 7.44 24.08 2.41
C VAL A 59 8.01 23.43 3.68
N TRP A 60 7.37 22.39 4.19
CA TRP A 60 7.83 21.69 5.40
C TRP A 60 9.23 21.11 5.22
N LEU A 61 9.53 20.45 4.09
CA LEU A 61 10.86 19.89 3.78
C LEU A 61 11.97 20.94 3.71
N ARG A 62 11.66 22.17 3.32
CA ARG A 62 12.65 23.26 3.33
C ARG A 62 13.09 23.65 4.73
N TRP A 63 12.17 23.61 5.68
CA TRP A 63 12.43 23.95 7.08
C TRP A 63 12.94 22.78 7.90
N HIS A 64 12.74 21.55 7.45
CA HIS A 64 13.15 20.32 8.12
C HIS A 64 13.98 19.45 7.16
N PRO A 65 15.24 19.84 6.84
CA PRO A 65 16.10 19.02 6.00
C PRO A 65 16.51 17.73 6.74
N PRO A 66 16.53 16.56 6.06
CA PRO A 66 17.01 15.33 6.66
C PRO A 66 18.52 15.41 7.00
N PRO A 67 19.00 14.64 8.01
CA PRO A 67 18.28 13.59 8.75
C PRO A 67 17.34 14.14 9.81
N TRP A 68 16.16 13.52 9.96
CA TRP A 68 15.16 13.94 10.92
C TRP A 68 15.35 13.30 12.29
N HIS A 69 15.15 14.08 13.33
CA HIS A 69 15.01 13.56 14.68
C HIS A 69 13.65 12.88 14.89
N ALA A 70 13.51 12.13 15.98
CA ALA A 70 12.30 11.35 16.25
C ALA A 70 11.02 12.22 16.35
N ASP A 71 11.14 13.46 16.81
CA ASP A 71 10.03 14.41 16.92
C ASP A 71 9.58 14.89 15.53
N GLU A 72 10.52 15.30 14.69
CA GLU A 72 10.26 15.71 13.31
C GLU A 72 9.65 14.57 12.48
N GLN A 73 10.13 13.36 12.70
CA GLN A 73 9.57 12.18 12.04
C GLN A 73 8.13 11.92 12.49
N ARG A 74 7.81 12.06 13.78
CA ARG A 74 6.43 11.96 14.30
C ARG A 74 5.52 13.06 13.73
N GLU A 75 6.02 14.30 13.65
CA GLU A 75 5.28 15.40 13.04
C GLU A 75 5.01 15.15 11.57
N TYR A 76 6.01 14.72 10.80
CA TYR A 76 5.87 14.35 9.40
C TYR A 76 4.82 13.26 9.18
N GLU A 77 4.91 12.17 9.96
CA GLU A 77 3.95 11.07 9.89
C GLU A 77 2.52 11.54 10.22
N ALA A 78 2.36 12.36 11.26
CA ALA A 78 1.05 12.87 11.65
C ALA A 78 0.47 13.85 10.64
N ARG A 79 1.27 14.79 10.14
CA ARG A 79 0.82 15.89 9.29
C ARG A 79 0.63 15.49 7.83
N PHE A 80 1.51 14.62 7.30
CA PHE A 80 1.53 14.29 5.89
C PHE A 80 1.04 12.88 5.60
N ILE A 81 1.47 11.87 6.39
CA ILE A 81 1.14 10.48 6.11
C ILE A 81 -0.27 10.14 6.59
N ARG A 82 -0.61 10.47 7.84
CA ARG A 82 -1.94 10.17 8.39
C ARG A 82 -3.05 10.89 7.65
N ARG A 83 -2.87 12.19 7.36
CA ARG A 83 -3.83 13.00 6.60
C ARG A 83 -4.10 12.43 5.21
N ILE A 84 -3.07 11.98 4.51
CA ILE A 84 -3.24 11.29 3.24
C ILE A 84 -4.03 10.00 3.42
N GLN A 85 -3.75 9.20 4.43
CA GLN A 85 -4.48 7.95 4.70
C GLN A 85 -5.97 8.22 5.00
N GLU A 86 -6.29 9.27 5.76
CA GLU A 86 -7.66 9.70 6.03
C GLU A 86 -8.42 10.08 4.75
N TRP A 87 -7.77 10.80 3.83
CA TRP A 87 -8.36 11.12 2.53
C TRP A 87 -8.60 9.87 1.67
N PHE A 88 -7.78 8.82 1.84
CA PHE A 88 -7.95 7.55 1.13
C PHE A 88 -9.14 6.76 1.64
N ASP A 89 -9.30 6.73 2.95
CA ASP A 89 -10.43 6.08 3.62
C ASP A 89 -11.76 6.81 3.31
N ALA A 90 -11.73 8.09 2.91
CA ALA A 90 -12.92 8.86 2.56
C ALA A 90 -13.65 8.40 1.27
N GLY A 91 -13.14 7.39 0.56
CA GLY A 91 -13.85 6.75 -0.56
C GLY A 91 -14.05 7.67 -1.78
N MET A 92 -13.16 8.66 -2.00
CA MET A 92 -13.26 9.60 -3.14
C MET A 92 -12.92 8.93 -4.48
N GLY A 93 -13.43 9.50 -5.58
CA GLY A 93 -13.23 9.03 -6.95
C GLY A 93 -14.32 8.08 -7.42
N ALA A 94 -14.15 7.51 -8.61
CA ALA A 94 -15.12 6.59 -9.24
C ALA A 94 -15.24 5.22 -8.55
N CYS A 95 -14.35 4.92 -7.59
CA CYS A 95 -14.38 3.67 -6.82
C CYS A 95 -14.53 2.42 -7.69
N LEU A 96 -13.76 2.34 -8.79
CA LEU A 96 -13.90 1.33 -9.84
C LEU A 96 -13.79 -0.11 -9.33
N MET A 97 -13.04 -0.36 -8.26
CA MET A 97 -12.91 -1.68 -7.65
C MET A 97 -14.12 -2.07 -6.77
N ARG A 98 -15.15 -1.21 -6.63
CA ARG A 98 -16.44 -1.64 -6.09
C ARG A 98 -17.09 -2.68 -7.00
N ARG A 99 -16.83 -2.62 -8.32
CA ARG A 99 -17.23 -3.67 -9.27
C ARG A 99 -16.45 -4.95 -9.01
N PRO A 100 -17.13 -6.09 -8.76
CA PRO A 100 -16.46 -7.36 -8.44
C PRO A 100 -15.55 -7.87 -9.54
N ASP A 101 -15.92 -7.67 -10.82
CA ASP A 101 -15.14 -8.08 -11.99
C ASP A 101 -13.82 -7.32 -12.13
N VAL A 102 -13.82 -6.00 -11.85
CA VAL A 102 -12.62 -5.15 -11.84
C VAL A 102 -11.72 -5.53 -10.66
N ARG A 103 -12.31 -5.69 -9.48
CA ARG A 103 -11.59 -6.06 -8.25
C ARG A 103 -10.92 -7.42 -8.40
N ALA A 104 -11.59 -8.40 -9.00
CA ALA A 104 -11.04 -9.73 -9.27
C ALA A 104 -9.79 -9.67 -10.16
N GLN A 105 -9.71 -8.79 -11.18
CA GLN A 105 -8.50 -8.62 -11.98
C GLN A 105 -7.32 -8.11 -11.17
N VAL A 106 -7.55 -7.19 -10.23
CA VAL A 106 -6.51 -6.68 -9.34
C VAL A 106 -6.04 -7.79 -8.39
N GLU A 107 -6.97 -8.53 -7.80
CA GLU A 107 -6.69 -9.64 -6.89
C GLU A 107 -5.86 -10.74 -7.56
N LEU A 108 -6.25 -11.17 -8.77
CA LEU A 108 -5.50 -12.14 -9.57
C LEU A 108 -4.06 -11.68 -9.85
N CYS A 109 -3.85 -10.39 -10.15
CA CYS A 109 -2.50 -9.85 -10.37
C CYS A 109 -1.69 -9.80 -9.08
N LEU A 110 -2.33 -9.43 -7.96
CA LEU A 110 -1.69 -9.37 -6.65
C LEU A 110 -1.26 -10.76 -6.16
N LEU A 111 -2.07 -11.79 -6.40
CA LEU A 111 -1.80 -13.17 -5.96
C LEU A 111 -0.90 -13.96 -6.92
N HIS A 112 -0.68 -13.49 -8.15
CA HIS A 112 -0.04 -14.25 -9.23
C HIS A 112 1.35 -14.82 -8.87
N PHE A 113 2.18 -14.04 -8.19
CA PHE A 113 3.53 -14.45 -7.78
C PHE A 113 3.67 -14.66 -6.27
N ASP A 114 2.55 -14.72 -5.56
CA ASP A 114 2.56 -14.99 -4.15
C ASP A 114 3.09 -16.38 -3.84
N GLY A 115 4.07 -16.43 -2.94
CA GLY A 115 4.83 -17.65 -2.65
C GLY A 115 5.97 -17.96 -3.62
N ASN A 116 6.21 -17.12 -4.61
CA ASN A 116 7.31 -17.27 -5.56
C ASN A 116 8.26 -16.03 -5.50
N ARG A 117 7.79 -14.86 -5.98
CA ARG A 117 8.58 -13.63 -5.99
C ARG A 117 8.37 -12.77 -4.75
N TYR A 118 7.32 -13.01 -4.02
CA TYR A 118 6.99 -12.39 -2.75
C TYR A 118 6.05 -13.27 -1.93
N ASP A 119 5.93 -12.96 -0.66
CA ASP A 119 4.93 -13.54 0.23
C ASP A 119 3.97 -12.44 0.68
N ILE A 120 2.67 -12.66 0.53
CA ILE A 120 1.63 -11.77 1.06
C ILE A 120 1.19 -12.29 2.42
N ASP A 121 1.24 -11.44 3.43
CA ASP A 121 0.77 -11.73 4.78
C ASP A 121 -0.70 -11.34 4.96
N ALA A 122 -1.07 -10.15 4.51
CA ALA A 122 -2.43 -9.63 4.57
C ALA A 122 -2.67 -8.63 3.44
N PHE A 123 -3.89 -8.55 2.93
CA PHE A 123 -4.30 -7.46 2.04
C PHE A 123 -5.79 -7.14 2.19
N VAL A 124 -6.16 -5.94 1.79
CA VAL A 124 -7.53 -5.55 1.49
C VAL A 124 -7.58 -4.74 0.20
N LEU A 125 -8.50 -5.13 -0.69
CA LEU A 125 -8.85 -4.38 -1.90
C LEU A 125 -10.10 -3.58 -1.59
N MET A 126 -9.92 -2.28 -1.38
CA MET A 126 -10.99 -1.29 -1.16
C MET A 126 -11.51 -0.75 -2.49
N PRO A 127 -12.66 -0.08 -2.55
CA PRO A 127 -13.23 0.43 -3.81
C PRO A 127 -12.30 1.33 -4.63
N ASN A 128 -11.36 2.06 -4.01
CA ASN A 128 -10.47 3.03 -4.67
C ASN A 128 -8.98 2.88 -4.33
N HIS A 129 -8.60 1.92 -3.47
CA HIS A 129 -7.21 1.68 -3.09
C HIS A 129 -6.97 0.24 -2.61
N VAL A 130 -5.70 -0.09 -2.42
CA VAL A 130 -5.24 -1.40 -1.92
C VAL A 130 -4.29 -1.16 -0.76
N HIS A 131 -4.49 -1.88 0.34
CA HIS A 131 -3.48 -2.06 1.38
C HIS A 131 -2.97 -3.49 1.35
N VAL A 132 -1.66 -3.66 1.43
CA VAL A 132 -1.03 -4.99 1.45
C VAL A 132 0.19 -5.02 2.36
N VAL A 133 0.32 -6.08 3.14
CA VAL A 133 1.55 -6.46 3.83
C VAL A 133 2.24 -7.53 3.00
N ILE A 134 3.42 -7.20 2.48
CA ILE A 134 4.15 -8.00 1.51
C ILE A 134 5.63 -8.09 1.86
N ARG A 135 6.24 -9.24 1.63
CA ARG A 135 7.67 -9.45 1.78
C ARG A 135 8.26 -9.94 0.45
N PRO A 136 9.12 -9.14 -0.23
CA PRO A 136 9.83 -9.58 -1.42
C PRO A 136 10.72 -10.80 -1.15
N ALA A 137 10.79 -11.71 -2.11
CA ALA A 137 11.74 -12.82 -2.09
C ALA A 137 13.18 -12.32 -2.34
N LEU A 138 14.17 -13.17 -2.08
CA LEU A 138 15.57 -12.85 -2.37
C LEU A 138 15.76 -12.53 -3.86
N GLY A 139 16.45 -11.44 -4.16
CA GLY A 139 16.68 -10.99 -5.55
C GLY A 139 15.49 -10.31 -6.23
N CYS A 140 14.38 -10.10 -5.53
CA CYS A 140 13.21 -9.39 -6.05
C CYS A 140 13.12 -7.98 -5.46
N GLU A 141 13.22 -6.98 -6.34
CA GLU A 141 13.08 -5.58 -5.98
C GLU A 141 11.60 -5.16 -5.84
N LEU A 142 11.25 -4.54 -4.71
CA LEU A 142 9.87 -4.12 -4.42
C LEU A 142 9.30 -3.20 -5.51
N SER A 143 10.09 -2.26 -6.02
CA SER A 143 9.69 -1.34 -7.07
C SER A 143 9.28 -2.06 -8.36
N THR A 144 10.06 -3.05 -8.77
CA THR A 144 9.79 -3.89 -9.96
C THR A 144 8.53 -4.73 -9.77
N LEU A 145 8.35 -5.31 -8.57
CA LEU A 145 7.16 -6.08 -8.24
C LEU A 145 5.89 -5.21 -8.31
N LEU A 146 5.92 -4.04 -7.70
CA LEU A 146 4.79 -3.09 -7.72
C LEU A 146 4.50 -2.58 -9.13
N GLN A 147 5.52 -2.29 -9.91
CA GLN A 147 5.37 -1.89 -11.31
C GLN A 147 4.67 -3.00 -12.13
N GLY A 148 5.06 -4.25 -11.94
CA GLY A 148 4.43 -5.40 -12.58
C GLY A 148 2.96 -5.56 -12.16
N ILE A 149 2.67 -5.58 -10.87
CA ILE A 149 1.31 -5.70 -10.33
C ILE A 149 0.41 -4.58 -10.85
N LYS A 150 0.86 -3.32 -10.72
CA LYS A 150 0.10 -2.13 -11.16
C LYS A 150 -0.07 -2.11 -12.68
N GLY A 151 0.97 -2.39 -13.45
CA GLY A 151 0.94 -2.34 -14.91
C GLY A 151 0.01 -3.40 -15.51
N VAL A 152 0.13 -4.66 -15.08
CA VAL A 152 -0.71 -5.74 -15.59
C VAL A 152 -2.17 -5.56 -15.17
N SER A 153 -2.44 -5.22 -13.91
CA SER A 153 -3.80 -4.99 -13.45
C SER A 153 -4.45 -3.77 -14.11
N ALA A 154 -3.71 -2.66 -14.32
CA ALA A 154 -4.20 -1.51 -15.06
C ALA A 154 -4.63 -1.87 -16.50
N ASN A 155 -3.81 -2.64 -17.23
CA ASN A 155 -4.12 -3.06 -18.58
C ASN A 155 -5.38 -3.93 -18.61
N ARG A 156 -5.50 -4.92 -17.71
CA ARG A 156 -6.67 -5.81 -17.63
C ARG A 156 -7.94 -5.03 -17.27
N CYS A 157 -7.87 -4.18 -16.25
CA CYS A 157 -9.00 -3.38 -15.81
C CYS A 157 -9.42 -2.37 -16.87
N ASN A 158 -8.49 -1.68 -17.52
CA ASN A 158 -8.80 -0.72 -18.57
C ASN A 158 -9.44 -1.41 -19.79
N LYS A 159 -8.97 -2.61 -20.17
CA LYS A 159 -9.60 -3.42 -21.22
C LYS A 159 -11.04 -3.78 -20.86
N LEU A 160 -11.28 -4.24 -19.62
CA LEU A 160 -12.62 -4.57 -19.11
C LEU A 160 -13.57 -3.36 -19.09
N LEU A 161 -13.01 -2.18 -18.77
CA LEU A 161 -13.77 -0.92 -18.67
C LEU A 161 -13.88 -0.16 -19.99
N GLY A 162 -13.23 -0.63 -21.08
CA GLY A 162 -13.24 0.07 -22.38
C GLY A 162 -12.54 1.43 -22.33
N ARG A 163 -11.55 1.64 -21.45
CA ARG A 163 -10.89 2.95 -21.23
C ARG A 163 -9.37 2.87 -21.43
N LYS A 164 -8.74 4.05 -21.69
CA LYS A 164 -7.28 4.19 -21.87
C LYS A 164 -6.63 5.15 -20.85
N SER A 165 -7.40 5.69 -19.90
CA SER A 165 -6.89 6.61 -18.88
C SER A 165 -6.05 5.87 -17.83
N PRO A 166 -5.16 6.55 -17.09
CA PRO A 166 -4.44 5.97 -15.97
C PRO A 166 -5.39 5.26 -14.99
N PHE A 167 -5.08 4.02 -14.61
CA PHE A 167 -5.86 3.27 -13.64
C PHE A 167 -5.35 3.50 -12.22
N TRP A 168 -4.03 3.47 -12.03
CA TRP A 168 -3.36 3.71 -10.76
C TRP A 168 -2.68 5.07 -10.74
N MET A 169 -2.60 5.69 -9.58
CA MET A 169 -1.64 6.77 -9.34
C MET A 169 -0.21 6.24 -9.50
N ASP A 170 0.70 7.08 -10.00
CA ASP A 170 2.12 6.70 -10.18
C ASP A 170 2.74 6.32 -8.84
N GLU A 171 2.53 7.15 -7.83
CA GLU A 171 3.11 6.98 -6.50
C GLU A 171 2.36 5.96 -5.68
N SER A 172 3.10 5.20 -4.89
CA SER A 172 2.58 4.31 -3.84
C SER A 172 3.19 4.74 -2.51
N TYR A 173 2.47 4.59 -1.41
CA TYR A 173 3.05 4.67 -0.08
C TYR A 173 3.61 3.30 0.29
N ASP A 174 4.84 3.25 0.78
CA ASP A 174 5.45 2.04 1.31
C ASP A 174 6.19 2.35 2.62
N HIS A 175 6.07 1.45 3.57
CA HIS A 175 6.67 1.55 4.89
C HIS A 175 7.31 0.19 5.26
N ILE A 176 8.57 0.20 5.69
CA ILE A 176 9.21 -1.00 6.23
C ILE A 176 8.63 -1.26 7.61
N VAL A 177 8.04 -2.43 7.80
CA VAL A 177 7.50 -2.84 9.10
C VAL A 177 8.66 -3.07 10.08
N ARG A 178 8.66 -2.35 11.19
CA ARG A 178 9.81 -2.30 12.12
C ARG A 178 9.88 -3.53 13.01
N ASP A 179 8.75 -3.92 13.60
CA ASP A 179 8.67 -4.99 14.58
C ASP A 179 7.33 -5.76 14.51
N ALA A 180 7.19 -6.79 15.33
CA ALA A 180 5.99 -7.62 15.40
C ALA A 180 4.74 -6.86 15.90
N LYS A 181 4.95 -5.83 16.73
CA LYS A 181 3.86 -4.98 17.24
C LYS A 181 3.29 -4.12 16.11
N GLU A 182 4.16 -3.53 15.30
CA GLU A 182 3.75 -2.74 14.14
C GLU A 182 3.11 -3.63 13.06
N LEU A 183 3.62 -4.85 12.84
CA LEU A 183 3.00 -5.83 11.96
C LEU A 183 1.55 -6.12 12.40
N THR A 184 1.34 -6.35 13.68
CA THR A 184 0.01 -6.59 14.25
C THR A 184 -0.90 -5.38 14.06
N ALA A 185 -0.37 -4.16 14.24
CA ALA A 185 -1.12 -2.93 14.01
C ALA A 185 -1.57 -2.81 12.54
N PHE A 186 -0.70 -3.11 11.56
CA PHE A 186 -1.06 -3.11 10.14
C PHE A 186 -2.07 -4.20 9.77
N ARG A 187 -1.94 -5.40 10.31
CA ARG A 187 -2.94 -6.46 10.13
C ARG A 187 -4.32 -6.02 10.64
N ASN A 188 -4.38 -5.47 11.84
CA ASN A 188 -5.61 -4.94 12.43
C ASN A 188 -6.18 -3.77 11.61
N TYR A 189 -5.32 -2.88 11.12
CA TYR A 189 -5.72 -1.79 10.23
C TYR A 189 -6.36 -2.32 8.94
N ILE A 190 -5.72 -3.29 8.26
CA ILE A 190 -6.25 -3.96 7.07
C ILE A 190 -7.60 -4.63 7.37
N ALA A 191 -7.69 -5.39 8.47
CA ALA A 191 -8.90 -6.11 8.84
C ALA A 191 -10.10 -5.19 9.13
N ARG A 192 -9.84 -4.04 9.76
CA ARG A 192 -10.90 -3.10 10.18
C ARG A 192 -11.26 -2.06 9.10
N ASN A 193 -10.45 -1.93 8.05
CA ASN A 193 -10.62 -0.88 7.04
C ASN A 193 -12.00 -0.94 6.35
N PRO A 194 -12.52 -2.11 5.89
CA PRO A 194 -13.85 -2.18 5.29
C PRO A 194 -14.98 -1.76 6.23
N ALA A 195 -14.94 -2.22 7.49
CA ALA A 195 -15.96 -1.86 8.49
C ALA A 195 -15.92 -0.36 8.83
N LYS A 196 -14.72 0.23 8.96
CA LYS A 196 -14.52 1.67 9.16
C LYS A 196 -15.11 2.50 8.01
N ALA A 197 -15.01 1.98 6.77
CA ALA A 197 -15.57 2.62 5.58
C ALA A 197 -17.06 2.29 5.34
N GLY A 198 -17.72 1.53 6.22
CA GLY A 198 -19.13 1.15 6.08
C GLY A 198 -19.42 0.24 4.89
N LEU A 199 -18.42 -0.53 4.40
CA LEU A 199 -18.57 -1.37 3.22
C LEU A 199 -19.27 -2.69 3.54
N LYS A 200 -20.08 -3.17 2.57
CA LYS A 200 -20.66 -4.51 2.60
C LYS A 200 -19.63 -5.54 2.15
N PRO A 201 -19.79 -6.84 2.54
CA PRO A 201 -18.82 -7.90 2.20
C PRO A 201 -18.55 -8.10 0.71
N ASP A 202 -19.47 -7.74 -0.17
CA ASP A 202 -19.35 -7.82 -1.64
C ASP A 202 -18.63 -6.61 -2.27
N GLU A 203 -18.37 -5.54 -1.50
CA GLU A 203 -17.75 -4.30 -1.99
C GLU A 203 -16.22 -4.29 -1.85
N TYR A 204 -15.62 -5.29 -1.18
CA TYR A 204 -14.17 -5.39 -0.97
C TYR A 204 -13.70 -6.84 -1.06
N SER A 205 -12.36 -7.05 -1.14
CA SER A 205 -11.73 -8.36 -0.93
C SER A 205 -10.73 -8.25 0.23
N LEU A 206 -10.76 -9.19 1.17
CA LEU A 206 -9.90 -9.21 2.34
C LEU A 206 -9.26 -10.59 2.50
N GLN A 207 -7.95 -10.64 2.70
CA GLN A 207 -7.22 -11.84 3.07
C GLN A 207 -6.27 -11.56 4.22
N LEU A 208 -6.32 -12.40 5.25
CA LEU A 208 -5.44 -12.38 6.42
C LEU A 208 -4.88 -13.79 6.61
N ARG A 209 -3.56 -13.98 6.51
CA ARG A 209 -2.96 -15.33 6.58
C ARG A 209 -2.53 -15.76 7.97
N ASN A 210 -2.08 -14.85 8.80
CA ASN A 210 -1.49 -15.16 10.11
C ASN A 210 -2.30 -14.57 11.27
N VAL A 211 -3.62 -14.46 11.11
CA VAL A 211 -4.47 -14.10 12.25
C VAL A 211 -4.78 -15.39 13.00
N LEU A 212 -4.12 -15.59 14.13
CA LEU A 212 -4.69 -16.42 15.19
C LEU A 212 -5.97 -15.69 15.61
N VAL A 213 -7.12 -16.17 15.12
CA VAL A 213 -8.41 -15.73 15.63
C VAL A 213 -8.42 -16.16 17.11
N PRO A 214 -8.64 -15.22 18.06
CA PRO A 214 -8.76 -15.56 19.46
C PRO A 214 -9.97 -16.46 19.71
#